data_fa6e198048e6157f79ef74e49767365a
#
_entry.id   fa6e198048e6157f79ef74e49767365a
#
_cell.length_a   1.000
_cell.length_b   1.000
_cell.length_c   1.000
_cell.angle_alpha   90.00
_cell.angle_beta   90.00
_cell.angle_gamma   90.00
#
_symmetry.space_group_name_H-M   'P 1'
#
loop_
_entity.id
_entity.type
_entity.pdbx_description
1 polymer ?
#
loop_
_entity_poly.entity_id
_entity_poly.type
_entity_poly.pdbx_seq_one_letter_code
_entity_poly.pdbx_strand_id
1 'polypeptide(L)'
;MIDPWFDCRQDANGKDPDQHSLTLKRYHAELWTKPLPDGRQLSMLDEGSYLIASDGQFQIPVSSDNMAATFRSWKRNKLLVEKMPQDVLTIIEDVGWTIGSEIIFPSELRGGAQTINRARGWHRKIGDRFDLTLECIARWYQGEDSPLANVFDRYCDFFEWFGDFRGYVDFFLLQDFIDDTYQVRILTDFDDFQSSPLPHTVEQYTAYLRDLTDTLTLRAKRIEQHVKLI
;
A
#
# COMPACT_ATOMS: atom_id res chain seq x y z
N MET A 1 6.49 12.64 16.99
CA MET A 1 5.05 12.27 17.15
C MET A 1 4.44 12.24 15.76
N ILE A 2 3.79 11.14 15.39
CA ILE A 2 3.12 10.96 14.08
C ILE A 2 1.74 11.59 14.16
N ASP A 3 1.43 12.44 13.16
CA ASP A 3 0.08 12.91 12.88
C ASP A 3 -0.49 12.06 11.73
N PRO A 4 -1.42 11.13 11.98
CA PRO A 4 -1.95 10.22 10.96
C PRO A 4 -2.73 10.92 9.85
N TRP A 5 -3.10 12.18 10.06
CA TRP A 5 -3.90 12.98 9.13
C TRP A 5 -3.08 14.03 8.38
N PHE A 6 -1.77 14.08 8.61
CA PHE A 6 -0.88 14.98 7.87
C PHE A 6 -0.90 14.61 6.38
N ASP A 7 -1.24 15.58 5.54
CA ASP A 7 -1.18 15.48 4.09
C ASP A 7 0.28 15.66 3.63
N CYS A 8 0.90 14.57 3.17
CA CYS A 8 2.31 14.55 2.79
C CYS A 8 2.63 15.41 1.55
N ARG A 9 1.62 15.90 0.82
CA ARG A 9 1.82 16.90 -0.26
C ARG A 9 2.26 18.25 0.27
N GLN A 10 1.97 18.58 1.55
CA GLN A 10 2.24 19.88 2.14
C GLN A 10 3.73 20.22 2.21
N ASP A 11 4.59 19.19 2.41
CA ASP A 11 6.05 19.39 2.49
C ASP A 11 6.83 18.79 1.31
N ALA A 12 6.12 18.28 0.31
CA ALA A 12 6.72 17.74 -0.91
C ALA A 12 7.09 18.81 -1.97
N ASN A 13 6.75 20.09 -1.72
CA ASN A 13 7.03 21.21 -2.61
C ASN A 13 6.53 21.02 -4.06
N GLY A 14 5.33 20.45 -4.21
CA GLY A 14 4.71 20.19 -5.52
C GLY A 14 5.35 19.03 -6.31
N LYS A 15 6.23 18.26 -5.68
CA LYS A 15 6.85 17.07 -6.23
C LYS A 15 6.14 15.83 -5.71
N ASP A 16 6.61 14.65 -6.13
CA ASP A 16 6.14 13.37 -5.67
C ASP A 16 6.37 13.20 -4.15
N PRO A 17 5.33 13.11 -3.32
CA PRO A 17 5.46 12.99 -1.87
C PRO A 17 6.29 11.79 -1.42
N ASP A 18 6.18 10.65 -2.11
CA ASP A 18 6.90 9.42 -1.79
C ASP A 18 8.42 9.63 -1.73
N GLN A 19 8.91 10.53 -2.54
CA GLN A 19 10.34 10.84 -2.62
C GLN A 19 10.74 12.12 -1.89
N HIS A 20 9.82 13.08 -1.74
CA HIS A 20 10.17 14.45 -1.33
C HIS A 20 9.56 14.91 -0.02
N SER A 21 8.51 14.25 0.51
CA SER A 21 7.97 14.56 1.82
C SER A 21 8.91 14.04 2.92
N LEU A 22 9.57 14.95 3.62
CA LEU A 22 10.42 14.62 4.76
C LEU A 22 9.59 14.09 5.93
N THR A 23 8.37 14.58 6.09
CA THR A 23 7.44 14.10 7.12
C THR A 23 7.01 12.67 6.87
N LEU A 24 6.67 12.31 5.62
CA LEU A 24 6.30 10.94 5.26
C LEU A 24 7.46 9.97 5.53
N LYS A 25 8.68 10.30 5.11
CA LYS A 25 9.88 9.50 5.39
C LYS A 25 10.10 9.31 6.89
N ARG A 26 9.99 10.38 7.67
CA ARG A 26 10.10 10.30 9.13
C ARG A 26 9.02 9.38 9.71
N TYR A 27 7.77 9.47 9.24
CA TYR A 27 6.69 8.61 9.72
C TYR A 27 6.93 7.14 9.41
N HIS A 28 7.40 6.82 8.21
CA HIS A 28 7.81 5.46 7.89
C HIS A 28 8.96 4.98 8.79
N ALA A 29 9.96 5.83 9.04
CA ALA A 29 11.06 5.49 9.93
C ALA A 29 10.58 5.23 11.37
N GLU A 30 9.69 6.07 11.91
CA GLU A 30 9.13 5.90 13.25
C GLU A 30 8.23 4.64 13.35
N LEU A 31 7.39 4.36 12.34
CA LEU A 31 6.42 3.26 12.38
C LEU A 31 7.05 1.89 12.17
N TRP A 32 8.03 1.81 11.29
CA TRP A 32 8.55 0.52 10.83
C TRP A 32 9.90 0.16 11.45
N THR A 33 10.50 1.05 12.26
CA THR A 33 11.62 0.70 13.13
C THR A 33 11.09 -0.01 14.38
N LYS A 34 10.88 -1.32 14.26
CA LYS A 34 10.29 -2.15 15.32
C LYS A 34 10.67 -3.62 15.14
N PRO A 35 10.41 -4.48 16.17
CA PRO A 35 10.69 -5.90 16.05
C PRO A 35 9.91 -6.56 14.91
N LEU A 36 10.60 -7.47 14.21
CA LEU A 36 10.02 -8.43 13.28
C LEU A 36 9.37 -9.60 14.05
N PRO A 37 8.51 -10.41 13.41
CA PRO A 37 7.86 -11.56 14.07
C PRO A 37 8.83 -12.56 14.67
N ASP A 38 10.03 -12.72 14.13
CA ASP A 38 11.08 -13.61 14.63
C ASP A 38 11.96 -12.98 15.74
N GLY A 39 11.66 -11.76 16.16
CA GLY A 39 12.36 -11.02 17.20
C GLY A 39 13.59 -10.23 16.73
N ARG A 40 14.00 -10.33 15.47
CA ARG A 40 14.99 -9.41 14.91
C ARG A 40 14.44 -7.99 14.89
N GLN A 41 15.30 -7.00 15.00
CA GLN A 41 14.91 -5.60 14.95
C GLN A 41 15.01 -5.08 13.51
N LEU A 42 13.89 -4.65 12.94
CA LEU A 42 13.95 -3.87 11.71
C LEU A 42 14.27 -2.42 12.05
N SER A 43 15.13 -1.81 11.31
CA SER A 43 15.48 -0.38 11.38
C SER A 43 15.28 0.29 10.02
N MET A 44 14.92 1.58 10.04
CA MET A 44 14.79 2.41 8.86
C MET A 44 15.81 3.55 8.93
N LEU A 45 16.70 3.61 7.95
CA LEU A 45 17.71 4.64 7.83
C LEU A 45 17.37 5.57 6.66
N ASP A 46 17.44 6.88 6.88
CA ASP A 46 17.27 7.85 5.78
C ASP A 46 18.65 8.13 5.16
N GLU A 47 18.87 7.63 3.95
CA GLU A 47 20.10 7.85 3.18
C GLU A 47 19.84 8.71 1.93
N GLY A 48 18.91 9.65 2.00
CA GLY A 48 18.64 10.63 0.96
C GLY A 48 17.40 10.35 0.13
N SER A 49 17.50 9.80 -1.09
CA SER A 49 16.31 9.62 -1.95
C SER A 49 15.33 8.56 -1.43
N TYR A 50 15.86 7.50 -0.80
CA TYR A 50 15.08 6.36 -0.28
C TYR A 50 15.41 6.09 1.17
N LEU A 51 14.48 5.42 1.86
CA LEU A 51 14.78 4.79 3.15
C LEU A 51 15.48 3.46 2.89
N ILE A 52 16.38 3.09 3.79
CA ILE A 52 17.02 1.77 3.81
C ILE A 52 16.42 0.98 4.96
N ALA A 53 15.68 -0.06 4.67
CA ALA A 53 15.22 -1.03 5.65
C ALA A 53 16.33 -2.03 5.94
N SER A 54 16.63 -2.31 7.23
CA SER A 54 17.70 -3.22 7.64
C SER A 54 17.28 -4.04 8.85
N ASP A 55 17.49 -5.36 8.78
CA ASP A 55 17.35 -6.29 9.90
C ASP A 55 18.70 -6.59 10.61
N GLY A 56 19.74 -5.88 10.23
CA GLY A 56 21.11 -6.07 10.70
C GLY A 56 21.93 -7.08 9.88
N GLN A 57 21.29 -7.90 9.05
CA GLN A 57 21.96 -8.86 8.13
C GLN A 57 21.81 -8.42 6.67
N PHE A 58 20.62 -7.95 6.32
CA PHE A 58 20.29 -7.49 4.97
C PHE A 58 19.82 -6.04 5.00
N GLN A 59 20.04 -5.36 3.88
CA GLN A 59 19.58 -4.00 3.67
C GLN A 59 18.85 -3.92 2.34
N ILE A 60 17.66 -3.30 2.36
CA ILE A 60 16.82 -3.16 1.18
C ILE A 60 16.39 -1.70 1.07
N PRO A 61 16.71 -1.01 -0.05
CA PRO A 61 16.14 0.30 -0.32
C PRO A 61 14.62 0.16 -0.49
N VAL A 62 13.86 1.00 0.22
CA VAL A 62 12.39 0.99 0.17
C VAL A 62 11.87 2.37 -0.19
N SER A 63 10.73 2.41 -0.88
CA SER A 63 9.97 3.62 -1.16
C SER A 63 8.55 3.47 -0.68
N SER A 64 7.91 4.59 -0.38
CA SER A 64 6.47 4.64 -0.17
C SER A 64 5.73 4.25 -1.45
N ASP A 65 4.53 3.74 -1.30
CA ASP A 65 3.57 3.50 -2.38
C ASP A 65 2.16 3.75 -1.86
N ASN A 66 1.38 4.46 -2.65
CA ASN A 66 0.05 4.88 -2.26
C ASN A 66 -0.97 3.75 -2.49
N MET A 67 -1.81 3.48 -1.48
CA MET A 67 -2.88 2.47 -1.57
C MET A 67 -4.18 3.03 -2.14
N ALA A 68 -4.30 4.37 -2.26
CA ALA A 68 -5.52 5.03 -2.70
C ALA A 68 -5.64 5.07 -4.24
N ALA A 69 -5.95 3.95 -4.87
CA ALA A 69 -6.14 3.87 -6.32
C ALA A 69 -7.39 4.63 -6.76
N THR A 70 -7.19 5.73 -7.48
CA THR A 70 -8.29 6.58 -8.01
C THR A 70 -8.57 6.34 -9.50
N PHE A 71 -7.87 5.43 -10.16
CA PHE A 71 -7.99 5.09 -11.59
C PHE A 71 -7.86 6.26 -12.56
N ARG A 72 -7.47 7.45 -12.11
CA ARG A 72 -7.34 8.65 -12.96
C ARG A 72 -6.26 8.49 -14.04
N SER A 73 -5.24 7.72 -13.79
CA SER A 73 -4.16 7.41 -14.75
C SER A 73 -4.60 6.48 -15.90
N TRP A 74 -5.73 5.76 -15.72
CA TRP A 74 -6.21 4.82 -16.71
C TRP A 74 -7.06 5.50 -17.78
N LYS A 75 -6.55 5.60 -18.99
CA LYS A 75 -7.23 6.29 -20.13
C LYS A 75 -8.67 5.84 -20.35
N ARG A 76 -8.95 4.53 -20.19
CA ARG A 76 -10.31 3.97 -20.36
C ARG A 76 -11.32 4.43 -19.30
N ASN A 77 -10.83 4.87 -18.16
CA ASN A 77 -11.69 5.35 -17.06
C ASN A 77 -11.90 6.86 -17.10
N LYS A 78 -11.25 7.59 -18.01
CA LYS A 78 -11.32 9.05 -18.04
C LYS A 78 -12.75 9.59 -18.04
N LEU A 79 -13.60 9.09 -18.94
CA LEU A 79 -15.02 9.52 -19.04
C LEU A 79 -15.84 9.14 -17.79
N LEU A 80 -15.46 8.09 -17.11
CA LEU A 80 -16.10 7.68 -15.86
C LEU A 80 -15.68 8.61 -14.72
N VAL A 81 -14.40 8.89 -14.60
CA VAL A 81 -13.83 9.83 -13.61
C VAL A 81 -14.46 11.22 -13.74
N GLU A 82 -14.65 11.71 -14.97
CA GLU A 82 -15.29 13.01 -15.24
C GLU A 82 -16.77 13.09 -14.77
N LYS A 83 -17.43 11.94 -14.59
CA LYS A 83 -18.81 11.86 -14.12
C LYS A 83 -18.94 11.62 -12.61
N MET A 84 -17.83 11.42 -11.92
CA MET A 84 -17.85 11.13 -10.49
C MET A 84 -18.31 12.34 -9.67
N PRO A 85 -19.08 12.12 -8.60
CA PRO A 85 -19.39 13.17 -7.64
C PRO A 85 -18.11 13.78 -7.06
N GLN A 86 -18.03 15.10 -7.06
CA GLN A 86 -16.83 15.81 -6.65
C GLN A 86 -16.51 15.60 -5.16
N ASP A 87 -17.53 15.48 -4.31
CA ASP A 87 -17.39 15.20 -2.88
C ASP A 87 -16.68 13.87 -2.64
N VAL A 88 -17.03 12.81 -3.38
CA VAL A 88 -16.38 11.50 -3.28
C VAL A 88 -14.90 11.59 -3.68
N LEU A 89 -14.60 12.32 -4.76
CA LEU A 89 -13.22 12.50 -5.21
C LEU A 89 -12.38 13.32 -4.22
N THR A 90 -12.99 14.34 -3.60
CA THR A 90 -12.30 15.18 -2.62
C THR A 90 -11.96 14.37 -1.37
N ILE A 91 -12.91 13.60 -0.83
CA ILE A 91 -12.68 12.82 0.39
C ILE A 91 -11.55 11.79 0.20
N ILE A 92 -11.52 11.06 -0.93
CA ILE A 92 -10.44 10.11 -1.19
C ILE A 92 -9.10 10.81 -1.42
N GLU A 93 -9.08 12.02 -1.97
CA GLU A 93 -7.87 12.81 -2.10
C GLU A 93 -7.32 13.29 -0.75
N ASP A 94 -8.18 13.67 0.18
CA ASP A 94 -7.77 14.11 1.52
C ASP A 94 -7.19 12.95 2.34
N VAL A 95 -7.80 11.76 2.27
CA VAL A 95 -7.32 10.56 2.98
C VAL A 95 -6.14 9.92 2.26
N GLY A 96 -6.15 9.95 0.94
CA GLY A 96 -5.20 9.23 0.08
C GLY A 96 -3.76 9.74 0.14
N TRP A 97 -3.49 10.87 0.78
CA TRP A 97 -2.14 11.43 0.94
C TRP A 97 -1.70 11.50 2.40
N THR A 98 -2.26 10.65 3.23
CA THR A 98 -1.88 10.50 4.64
C THR A 98 -1.10 9.23 4.86
N ILE A 99 -0.36 9.11 5.98
CA ILE A 99 0.36 7.88 6.32
C ILE A 99 -0.58 6.66 6.41
N GLY A 100 -1.87 6.88 6.65
CA GLY A 100 -2.90 5.84 6.64
C GLY A 100 -3.07 5.16 5.28
N SER A 101 -2.75 5.84 4.18
CA SER A 101 -2.82 5.32 2.82
C SER A 101 -1.48 4.89 2.23
N GLU A 102 -0.39 5.03 2.98
CA GLU A 102 0.95 4.72 2.49
C GLU A 102 1.47 3.38 3.02
N ILE A 103 2.19 2.68 2.16
CA ILE A 103 2.92 1.45 2.49
C ILE A 103 4.32 1.53 1.88
N ILE A 104 5.27 0.74 2.39
CA ILE A 104 6.61 0.66 1.80
C ILE A 104 6.80 -0.66 1.05
N PHE A 105 7.47 -0.55 -0.10
CA PHE A 105 7.95 -1.69 -0.87
C PHE A 105 9.42 -1.50 -1.28
N PRO A 106 10.15 -2.60 -1.61
CA PRO A 106 11.47 -2.48 -2.22
C PRO A 106 11.47 -1.60 -3.46
N SER A 107 12.38 -0.64 -3.52
CA SER A 107 12.48 0.36 -4.59
C SER A 107 13.50 0.02 -5.68
N GLU A 108 14.39 -0.93 -5.41
CA GLU A 108 15.43 -1.36 -6.37
C GLU A 108 14.87 -2.27 -7.47
N LEU A 109 15.41 -2.15 -8.68
CA LEU A 109 15.10 -3.06 -9.78
C LEU A 109 15.87 -4.37 -9.62
N ARG A 110 15.18 -5.49 -9.56
CA ARG A 110 15.79 -6.82 -9.50
C ARG A 110 15.63 -7.55 -10.83
N GLY A 111 16.76 -8.02 -11.38
CA GLY A 111 16.78 -8.69 -12.69
C GLY A 111 16.36 -7.80 -13.86
N GLY A 112 16.48 -6.47 -13.74
CA GLY A 112 16.06 -5.51 -14.77
C GLY A 112 14.54 -5.41 -14.98
N ALA A 113 13.74 -6.06 -14.11
CA ALA A 113 12.29 -6.08 -14.20
C ALA A 113 11.63 -4.98 -13.33
N GLN A 114 10.33 -4.81 -13.48
CA GLN A 114 9.56 -3.81 -12.73
C GLN A 114 9.61 -4.08 -11.22
N THR A 115 9.63 -3.01 -10.41
CA THR A 115 9.40 -3.05 -8.96
C THR A 115 7.97 -3.49 -8.65
N ILE A 116 7.70 -3.80 -7.38
CA ILE A 116 6.34 -4.15 -6.90
C ILE A 116 5.37 -3.01 -7.23
N ASN A 117 5.72 -1.76 -6.86
CA ASN A 117 4.90 -0.57 -7.12
C ASN A 117 4.53 -0.46 -8.61
N ARG A 118 5.52 -0.54 -9.48
CA ARG A 118 5.27 -0.43 -10.92
C ARG A 118 4.47 -1.60 -11.46
N ALA A 119 4.74 -2.81 -10.97
CA ALA A 119 4.03 -4.01 -11.43
C ALA A 119 2.55 -3.93 -11.04
N ARG A 120 2.22 -3.66 -9.76
CA ARG A 120 0.82 -3.55 -9.31
C ARG A 120 0.07 -2.42 -10.01
N GLY A 121 0.72 -1.25 -10.14
CA GLY A 121 0.14 -0.05 -10.73
C GLY A 121 -0.26 -0.21 -12.21
N TRP A 122 0.45 -1.04 -12.98
CA TRP A 122 0.19 -1.21 -14.42
C TRP A 122 -0.42 -2.56 -14.79
N HIS A 123 -0.54 -3.49 -13.86
CA HIS A 123 -1.08 -4.82 -14.16
C HIS A 123 -2.58 -4.76 -14.40
N ARG A 124 -3.03 -5.26 -15.56
CA ARG A 124 -4.44 -5.14 -16.01
C ARG A 124 -5.46 -5.85 -15.09
N LYS A 125 -5.02 -6.86 -14.33
CA LYS A 125 -5.84 -7.64 -13.41
C LYS A 125 -5.74 -7.14 -11.96
N ILE A 126 -4.88 -6.17 -11.70
CA ILE A 126 -4.72 -5.52 -10.38
C ILE A 126 -5.29 -4.09 -10.41
N GLY A 127 -4.99 -3.32 -11.48
CA GLY A 127 -5.53 -1.98 -11.68
C GLY A 127 -5.14 -1.00 -10.60
N ASP A 128 -3.96 -1.17 -10.00
CA ASP A 128 -3.45 -0.38 -8.87
C ASP A 128 -4.24 -0.56 -7.56
N ARG A 129 -5.20 -1.48 -7.49
CA ARG A 129 -5.98 -1.75 -6.30
C ARG A 129 -5.12 -2.44 -5.23
N PHE A 130 -5.11 -1.86 -4.03
CA PHE A 130 -4.31 -2.41 -2.93
C PHE A 130 -4.92 -3.69 -2.34
N ASP A 131 -6.24 -3.80 -2.25
CA ASP A 131 -6.93 -5.01 -1.82
C ASP A 131 -6.55 -6.22 -2.71
N LEU A 132 -6.49 -6.05 -4.03
CA LEU A 132 -6.04 -7.11 -4.94
C LEU A 132 -4.54 -7.36 -4.87
N THR A 133 -3.74 -6.34 -4.56
CA THR A 133 -2.31 -6.53 -4.28
C THR A 133 -2.11 -7.35 -3.01
N LEU A 134 -2.88 -7.06 -1.96
CA LEU A 134 -2.84 -7.77 -0.70
C LEU A 134 -3.30 -9.24 -0.85
N GLU A 135 -4.32 -9.48 -1.70
CA GLU A 135 -4.74 -10.83 -2.08
C GLU A 135 -3.60 -11.60 -2.78
N CYS A 136 -2.88 -10.96 -3.71
CA CYS A 136 -1.71 -11.58 -4.32
C CYS A 136 -0.60 -11.89 -3.29
N ILE A 137 -0.39 -11.03 -2.30
CA ILE A 137 0.58 -11.27 -1.21
C ILE A 137 0.11 -12.45 -0.34
N ALA A 138 -1.18 -12.53 0.01
CA ALA A 138 -1.74 -13.64 0.77
C ALA A 138 -1.51 -14.99 0.06
N ARG A 139 -1.81 -15.04 -1.23
CA ARG A 139 -1.58 -16.23 -2.08
C ARG A 139 -0.10 -16.60 -2.17
N TRP A 140 0.77 -15.62 -2.31
CA TRP A 140 2.21 -15.87 -2.35
C TRP A 140 2.71 -16.59 -1.09
N TYR A 141 2.28 -16.15 0.10
CA TYR A 141 2.62 -16.82 1.36
C TYR A 141 2.03 -18.25 1.47
N GLN A 142 0.94 -18.53 0.75
CA GLN A 142 0.33 -19.86 0.69
C GLN A 142 0.92 -20.76 -0.40
N GLY A 143 1.83 -20.22 -1.22
CA GLY A 143 2.39 -20.93 -2.38
C GLY A 143 1.40 -21.06 -3.54
N GLU A 144 0.38 -20.21 -3.60
CA GLU A 144 -0.63 -20.17 -4.64
C GLU A 144 -0.27 -19.19 -5.76
N ASP A 145 -0.76 -19.48 -6.97
CA ASP A 145 -0.53 -18.60 -8.14
C ASP A 145 -1.34 -17.30 -8.06
N SER A 146 -0.73 -16.23 -8.55
CA SER A 146 -1.38 -14.92 -8.65
C SER A 146 -0.73 -14.04 -9.72
N PRO A 147 -1.40 -12.98 -10.18
CA PRO A 147 -0.84 -12.06 -11.17
C PRO A 147 0.51 -11.43 -10.79
N LEU A 148 0.84 -11.35 -9.50
CA LEU A 148 2.08 -10.75 -9.01
C LEU A 148 3.07 -11.78 -8.42
N ALA A 149 2.79 -13.09 -8.46
CA ALA A 149 3.63 -14.11 -7.84
C ALA A 149 5.10 -14.01 -8.29
N ASN A 150 5.36 -13.98 -9.60
CA ASN A 150 6.72 -13.83 -10.15
C ASN A 150 7.40 -12.49 -9.76
N VAL A 151 6.61 -11.47 -9.40
CA VAL A 151 7.17 -10.20 -8.91
C VAL A 151 7.64 -10.39 -7.48
N PHE A 152 6.82 -10.99 -6.62
CA PHE A 152 7.15 -11.22 -5.21
C PHE A 152 8.33 -12.19 -5.03
N ASP A 153 8.45 -13.22 -5.88
CA ASP A 153 9.59 -14.13 -5.88
C ASP A 153 10.94 -13.40 -5.98
N ARG A 154 10.99 -12.30 -6.72
CA ARG A 154 12.22 -11.48 -6.82
C ARG A 154 12.54 -10.70 -5.56
N TYR A 155 11.56 -10.55 -4.67
CA TYR A 155 11.67 -9.81 -3.40
C TYR A 155 11.34 -10.71 -2.20
N CYS A 156 11.55 -12.02 -2.35
CA CYS A 156 11.24 -13.00 -1.30
C CYS A 156 11.93 -12.66 0.02
N ASP A 157 13.19 -12.17 -0.01
CA ASP A 157 13.94 -11.71 1.15
C ASP A 157 13.24 -10.59 1.95
N PHE A 158 12.53 -9.68 1.28
CA PHE A 158 11.70 -8.67 1.94
C PHE A 158 10.48 -9.29 2.62
N PHE A 159 9.78 -10.21 1.94
CA PHE A 159 8.58 -10.85 2.49
C PHE A 159 8.93 -11.86 3.60
N GLU A 160 10.06 -12.53 3.51
CA GLU A 160 10.55 -13.46 4.54
C GLU A 160 10.76 -12.78 5.90
N TRP A 161 11.01 -11.48 5.95
CA TRP A 161 11.07 -10.73 7.20
C TRP A 161 9.81 -10.84 8.05
N PHE A 162 8.66 -11.03 7.44
CA PHE A 162 7.37 -11.05 8.15
C PHE A 162 6.89 -12.47 8.48
N GLY A 163 7.60 -13.51 8.00
CA GLY A 163 7.36 -14.92 8.29
C GLY A 163 6.16 -15.50 7.53
N ASP A 164 4.98 -14.93 7.70
CA ASP A 164 3.75 -15.34 7.02
C ASP A 164 2.85 -14.13 6.71
N PHE A 165 1.69 -14.40 6.08
CA PHE A 165 0.73 -13.34 5.74
C PHE A 165 0.21 -12.60 6.99
N ARG A 166 0.00 -13.30 8.10
CA ARG A 166 -0.42 -12.69 9.37
C ARG A 166 0.64 -11.73 9.87
N GLY A 167 1.90 -12.15 9.91
CA GLY A 167 3.01 -11.30 10.32
C GLY A 167 3.15 -10.06 9.43
N TYR A 168 2.93 -10.19 8.11
CA TYR A 168 2.91 -9.07 7.17
C TYR A 168 1.79 -8.08 7.50
N VAL A 169 0.56 -8.57 7.68
CA VAL A 169 -0.61 -7.75 8.03
C VAL A 169 -0.41 -7.03 9.36
N ASP A 170 0.05 -7.75 10.39
CA ASP A 170 0.24 -7.20 11.73
C ASP A 170 1.38 -6.17 11.76
N PHE A 171 2.45 -6.45 11.02
CA PHE A 171 3.58 -5.52 10.93
C PHE A 171 3.16 -4.19 10.28
N PHE A 172 2.44 -4.23 9.16
CA PHE A 172 2.05 -3.02 8.43
C PHE A 172 0.71 -2.42 8.86
N LEU A 173 0.10 -2.92 9.95
CA LEU A 173 -1.18 -2.44 10.49
C LEU A 173 -2.29 -2.45 9.42
N LEU A 174 -2.47 -3.60 8.76
CA LEU A 174 -3.40 -3.80 7.64
C LEU A 174 -4.68 -4.55 8.04
N GLN A 175 -4.99 -4.66 9.33
CA GLN A 175 -6.14 -5.42 9.83
C GLN A 175 -7.47 -4.92 9.27
N ASP A 176 -7.55 -3.67 8.83
CA ASP A 176 -8.77 -3.10 8.24
C ASP A 176 -9.02 -3.57 6.79
N PHE A 177 -8.01 -4.18 6.16
CA PHE A 177 -8.09 -4.83 4.84
C PHE A 177 -8.39 -6.33 4.90
N ILE A 178 -8.56 -6.91 6.08
CA ILE A 178 -8.82 -8.34 6.25
C ILE A 178 -10.07 -8.57 7.13
N ASP A 179 -10.62 -9.77 7.05
CA ASP A 179 -11.69 -10.22 7.94
C ASP A 179 -11.16 -10.95 9.19
N ASP A 180 -12.07 -11.41 10.04
CA ASP A 180 -11.74 -12.11 11.30
C ASP A 180 -11.03 -13.46 11.06
N THR A 181 -11.05 -13.98 9.84
CA THR A 181 -10.37 -15.23 9.44
C THR A 181 -9.02 -14.98 8.75
N TYR A 182 -8.56 -13.73 8.73
CA TYR A 182 -7.36 -13.28 8.02
C TYR A 182 -7.43 -13.47 6.50
N GLN A 183 -8.64 -13.40 5.93
CA GLN A 183 -8.81 -13.32 4.48
C GLN A 183 -8.95 -11.87 4.05
N VAL A 184 -8.45 -11.57 2.85
CA VAL A 184 -8.50 -10.20 2.32
C VAL A 184 -9.93 -9.79 2.02
N ARG A 185 -10.33 -8.62 2.53
CA ARG A 185 -11.59 -7.98 2.19
C ARG A 185 -11.47 -7.32 0.82
N ILE A 186 -12.11 -7.92 -0.16
CA ILE A 186 -12.15 -7.36 -1.51
C ILE A 186 -13.23 -6.27 -1.55
N LEU A 187 -12.83 -5.05 -1.95
CA LEU A 187 -13.68 -3.85 -1.86
C LEU A 187 -14.77 -3.77 -2.95
N THR A 188 -14.69 -4.61 -3.98
CA THR A 188 -15.70 -4.70 -5.04
C THR A 188 -15.77 -6.12 -5.58
N ASP A 189 -16.61 -6.38 -6.58
CA ASP A 189 -16.68 -7.67 -7.25
C ASP A 189 -15.29 -8.19 -7.65
N PHE A 190 -15.07 -9.48 -7.39
CA PHE A 190 -13.82 -10.16 -7.67
C PHE A 190 -14.11 -11.50 -8.35
N ASP A 191 -13.49 -11.72 -9.50
CA ASP A 191 -13.68 -12.89 -10.34
C ASP A 191 -12.42 -13.77 -10.43
N ASP A 192 -11.67 -13.80 -9.37
CA ASP A 192 -10.41 -14.55 -9.29
C ASP A 192 -9.40 -14.17 -10.39
N PHE A 193 -9.23 -12.87 -10.57
CA PHE A 193 -8.32 -12.29 -11.56
C PHE A 193 -8.62 -12.69 -13.02
N GLN A 194 -9.86 -13.05 -13.36
CA GLN A 194 -10.21 -13.42 -14.74
C GLN A 194 -10.34 -12.19 -15.65
N SER A 195 -10.88 -11.09 -15.13
CA SER A 195 -11.08 -9.84 -15.87
C SER A 195 -10.34 -8.64 -15.29
N SER A 196 -10.64 -7.48 -15.80
CA SER A 196 -10.10 -6.23 -15.27
C SER A 196 -10.92 -5.75 -14.07
N PRO A 197 -10.28 -5.37 -12.96
CA PRO A 197 -10.96 -4.94 -11.74
C PRO A 197 -11.41 -3.48 -11.76
N LEU A 198 -11.27 -2.79 -12.90
CA LEU A 198 -11.64 -1.38 -12.99
C LEU A 198 -13.16 -1.22 -13.04
N PRO A 199 -13.74 -0.25 -12.33
CA PRO A 199 -15.17 -0.01 -12.34
C PRO A 199 -15.67 0.36 -13.73
N HIS A 200 -16.88 -0.08 -14.06
CA HIS A 200 -17.54 0.17 -15.35
C HIS A 200 -18.65 1.21 -15.25
N THR A 201 -19.17 1.47 -14.06
CA THR A 201 -20.24 2.46 -13.81
C THR A 201 -19.84 3.44 -12.72
N VAL A 202 -20.53 4.59 -12.65
CA VAL A 202 -20.33 5.60 -11.60
C VAL A 202 -20.67 5.02 -10.23
N GLU A 203 -21.72 4.18 -10.16
CA GLU A 203 -22.16 3.54 -8.92
C GLU A 203 -21.09 2.59 -8.36
N GLN A 204 -20.55 1.71 -9.21
CA GLN A 204 -19.44 0.80 -8.82
C GLN A 204 -18.22 1.59 -8.37
N TYR A 205 -17.88 2.65 -9.11
CA TYR A 205 -16.73 3.47 -8.76
C TYR A 205 -16.93 4.22 -7.44
N THR A 206 -18.13 4.78 -7.23
CA THR A 206 -18.48 5.47 -5.99
C THR A 206 -18.44 4.51 -4.79
N ALA A 207 -18.99 3.31 -4.93
CA ALA A 207 -18.94 2.28 -3.89
C ALA A 207 -17.50 1.92 -3.54
N TYR A 208 -16.67 1.61 -4.54
CA TYR A 208 -15.25 1.31 -4.33
C TYR A 208 -14.51 2.43 -3.59
N LEU A 209 -14.66 3.70 -4.02
CA LEU A 209 -13.96 4.81 -3.38
C LEU A 209 -14.42 5.05 -1.94
N ARG A 210 -15.71 4.84 -1.63
CA ARG A 210 -16.21 4.95 -0.26
C ARG A 210 -15.64 3.86 0.62
N ASP A 211 -15.70 2.61 0.20
CA ASP A 211 -15.16 1.48 0.97
C ASP A 211 -13.65 1.61 1.18
N LEU A 212 -12.92 2.07 0.15
CA LEU A 212 -11.50 2.36 0.26
C LEU A 212 -11.22 3.49 1.25
N THR A 213 -11.97 4.60 1.17
CA THR A 213 -11.83 5.75 2.09
C THR A 213 -12.07 5.32 3.53
N ASP A 214 -13.13 4.54 3.79
CA ASP A 214 -13.46 4.04 5.12
C ASP A 214 -12.34 3.12 5.65
N THR A 215 -11.82 2.24 4.82
CA THR A 215 -10.72 1.32 5.17
C THR A 215 -9.44 2.09 5.52
N LEU A 216 -9.05 3.07 4.69
CA LEU A 216 -7.86 3.90 4.94
C LEU A 216 -8.03 4.78 6.19
N THR A 217 -9.23 5.30 6.41
CA THR A 217 -9.57 6.06 7.62
C THR A 217 -9.44 5.20 8.89
N LEU A 218 -9.91 3.96 8.86
CA LEU A 218 -9.76 3.01 9.97
C LEU A 218 -8.29 2.70 10.22
N ARG A 219 -7.52 2.46 9.16
CA ARG A 219 -6.06 2.25 9.29
C ARG A 219 -5.33 3.46 9.87
N ALA A 220 -5.68 4.68 9.46
CA ALA A 220 -5.10 5.90 10.05
C ALA A 220 -5.38 5.99 11.56
N LYS A 221 -6.61 5.67 12.01
CA LYS A 221 -6.97 5.59 13.43
C LYS A 221 -6.20 4.49 14.17
N ARG A 222 -5.97 3.34 13.52
CA ARG A 222 -5.15 2.26 14.08
C ARG A 222 -3.70 2.69 14.28
N ILE A 223 -3.12 3.40 13.31
CA ILE A 223 -1.79 4.00 13.43
C ILE A 223 -1.76 4.98 14.61
N GLU A 224 -2.75 5.85 14.74
CA GLU A 224 -2.86 6.78 15.86
C GLU A 224 -2.88 6.08 17.22
N GLN A 225 -3.63 4.99 17.34
CA GLN A 225 -3.68 4.17 18.55
C GLN A 225 -2.35 3.48 18.82
N HIS A 226 -1.72 2.92 17.78
CA HIS A 226 -0.42 2.24 17.90
C HIS A 226 0.66 3.19 18.41
N VAL A 227 0.73 4.41 17.86
CA VAL A 227 1.72 5.42 18.28
C VAL A 227 1.53 5.90 19.71
N LYS A 228 0.31 5.88 20.23
CA LYS A 228 0.03 6.24 21.64
C LYS A 228 0.44 5.16 22.64
N LEU A 229 0.73 3.94 22.18
CA LEU A 229 1.12 2.80 23.02
C LEU A 229 2.64 2.61 23.09
N ILE A 230 3.39 3.28 22.24
CA ILE A 230 4.86 3.28 22.20
C ILE A 230 5.39 4.53 22.90
#